data_782d5c5888073e5e1758073e27a9dae0
#
_entry.id   782d5c5888073e5e1758073e27a9dae0
#
_cell.length_a   1.000
_cell.length_b   1.000
_cell.length_c   1.000
_cell.angle_alpha   90.00
_cell.angle_beta   90.00
_cell.angle_gamma   90.00
#
_symmetry.space_group_name_H-M   'P 1'
#
loop_
_entity.id
_entity.type
_entity.pdbx_description
1 polymer ?
#
loop_
_entity_poly.entity_id
_entity_poly.type
_entity_poly.pdbx_seq_one_letter_code
_entity_poly.pdbx_strand_id
1 'polypeptide(L)'
;MSSARRNLGDGFGLSFLDVLCCGLGAAILLLLIVKHEEPGLDIADWQAMLEPEMLEIQQAVEEYESENEMLKQRITALRESLRESEQANAQRNRRLTEQQKKLIELKTQLAREEAKSRELSKLTARVTNLSEPVETKLDTKGLNFGALSGLQFSGEERVVILLDNSASMIDWSLVEIVRTQAAGKAGVESAFKWQQVRSVANWAYTSLETGKRYKFLTFAERVFDANGREVIASKEIPWDVKAEDDSKSRLKNLSILPNGGTNLKKALEAVSQLVPKPKRILLITDGLPNKIEERGVLPGCPFSSAKVRMVSGDCRTSIALASLDTLSEKLARVPIDVVLLPLEGDPRAVRIYSMISGISSGRLITPSSDWLLTP
;
A
#
# COMPACT_ATOMS: atom_id res chain seq x y z
N MET A 1 -63.00 77.30 5.67
CA MET A 1 -63.51 77.73 7.00
C MET A 1 -62.37 77.37 7.99
N SER A 2 -61.70 78.42 8.40
CA SER A 2 -61.59 79.07 9.68
C SER A 2 -60.80 78.24 10.65
N SER A 3 -59.53 78.59 10.85
CA SER A 3 -59.01 79.50 11.88
C SER A 3 -58.88 78.82 13.25
N ALA A 4 -57.70 78.67 13.79
CA ALA A 4 -57.35 79.25 15.07
C ALA A 4 -55.80 78.98 15.34
N ARG A 5 -55.04 80.03 15.19
CA ARG A 5 -53.78 80.28 15.82
C ARG A 5 -54.00 80.34 17.33
N ARG A 6 -53.22 79.66 18.11
CA ARG A 6 -52.97 80.05 19.52
C ARG A 6 -51.46 80.23 19.70
N ASN A 7 -51.09 81.48 19.80
CA ASN A 7 -49.88 81.99 20.36
C ASN A 7 -49.87 81.54 21.87
N LEU A 8 -48.80 80.87 22.27
CA LEU A 8 -48.35 80.90 23.66
C LEU A 8 -46.92 81.40 23.61
N GLY A 9 -46.86 82.70 23.66
CA GLY A 9 -45.66 83.42 23.98
C GLY A 9 -45.54 83.52 25.52
N ASP A 10 -44.37 83.80 25.90
CA ASP A 10 -43.93 84.38 27.20
C ASP A 10 -43.86 83.46 28.42
N GLY A 11 -42.65 83.36 28.85
CA GLY A 11 -42.34 83.00 30.23
C GLY A 11 -41.00 82.42 30.56
N PHE A 12 -40.03 82.51 29.67
CA PHE A 12 -38.71 82.34 30.10
C PHE A 12 -38.08 83.73 30.41
N GLY A 13 -38.32 84.13 31.61
CA GLY A 13 -37.78 85.37 32.10
C GLY A 13 -36.28 85.41 32.03
N LEU A 14 -35.70 86.56 31.67
CA LEU A 14 -34.27 86.90 31.65
C LEU A 14 -33.56 86.38 32.96
N SER A 15 -34.28 86.27 34.08
CA SER A 15 -33.83 85.76 35.33
C SER A 15 -33.46 84.27 35.29
N PHE A 16 -34.15 83.43 34.49
CA PHE A 16 -33.84 82.01 34.34
C PHE A 16 -32.63 81.76 33.48
N LEU A 17 -32.41 82.55 32.48
CA LEU A 17 -31.19 82.52 31.63
C LEU A 17 -29.98 82.96 32.44
N ASP A 18 -30.09 83.93 33.31
CA ASP A 18 -29.00 84.44 34.12
C ASP A 18 -28.57 83.40 35.16
N VAL A 19 -29.50 82.72 35.81
CA VAL A 19 -29.21 81.59 36.74
C VAL A 19 -28.60 80.41 36.02
N LEU A 20 -29.06 80.08 34.79
CA LEU A 20 -28.47 79.04 34.00
C LEU A 20 -27.06 79.38 33.53
N CYS A 21 -26.83 80.62 33.07
CA CYS A 21 -25.49 81.07 32.65
C CYS A 21 -24.50 81.14 33.84
N CYS A 22 -24.95 81.61 34.99
CA CYS A 22 -24.13 81.62 36.20
C CYS A 22 -23.83 80.22 36.73
N GLY A 23 -24.86 79.33 36.71
CA GLY A 23 -24.69 77.94 37.10
C GLY A 23 -23.79 77.16 36.18
N LEU A 24 -23.94 77.35 34.87
CA LEU A 24 -23.10 76.75 33.86
C LEU A 24 -21.66 77.29 33.93
N GLY A 25 -21.52 78.60 34.09
CA GLY A 25 -20.23 79.21 34.25
C GLY A 25 -19.47 78.72 35.48
N ALA A 26 -20.14 78.61 36.62
CA ALA A 26 -19.58 78.04 37.84
C ALA A 26 -19.22 76.53 37.68
N ALA A 27 -20.10 75.77 36.98
CA ALA A 27 -19.79 74.37 36.71
C ALA A 27 -18.62 74.18 35.80
N ILE A 28 -18.49 75.01 34.77
CA ILE A 28 -17.32 75.00 33.86
C ILE A 28 -16.05 75.44 34.60
N LEU A 29 -16.15 76.43 35.47
CA LEU A 29 -15.01 76.87 36.24
C LEU A 29 -14.56 75.83 37.26
N LEU A 30 -15.53 75.17 37.91
CA LEU A 30 -15.24 74.02 38.81
C LEU A 30 -14.63 72.85 38.05
N LEU A 31 -15.10 72.57 36.86
CA LEU A 31 -14.59 71.51 35.98
C LEU A 31 -13.17 71.85 35.48
N LEU A 32 -12.90 73.11 35.22
CA LEU A 32 -11.56 73.59 34.87
C LEU A 32 -10.62 73.52 36.09
N ILE A 33 -11.09 73.86 37.28
CA ILE A 33 -10.28 73.78 38.52
C ILE A 33 -9.98 72.32 38.87
N VAL A 34 -11.01 71.44 38.86
CA VAL A 34 -10.83 70.01 39.10
C VAL A 34 -9.88 69.38 38.05
N LYS A 35 -10.04 69.84 36.83
CA LYS A 35 -9.13 69.35 35.77
C LYS A 35 -7.68 69.88 35.88
N HIS A 36 -7.51 71.01 36.63
CA HIS A 36 -6.20 71.58 36.83
C HIS A 36 -5.49 71.08 38.10
N GLU A 37 -6.24 70.33 39.01
CA GLU A 37 -5.67 69.72 40.20
C GLU A 37 -5.36 68.23 40.02
N GLU A 38 -5.60 67.63 38.85
CA GLU A 38 -5.00 66.36 38.56
C GLU A 38 -3.47 66.52 38.53
N PRO A 39 -2.72 65.77 39.37
CA PRO A 39 -1.27 65.83 39.27
C PRO A 39 -0.95 65.40 37.83
N GLY A 40 -0.48 66.39 37.07
CA GLY A 40 -0.06 66.16 35.69
C GLY A 40 1.01 65.08 35.71
N LEU A 41 0.60 63.87 35.47
CA LEU A 41 1.51 62.87 34.94
C LEU A 41 2.15 63.53 33.72
N ASP A 42 3.43 63.77 33.83
CA ASP A 42 4.20 64.48 32.80
C ASP A 42 3.98 63.74 31.50
N ILE A 43 3.51 64.44 30.48
CA ILE A 43 3.25 63.84 29.16
C ILE A 43 4.46 63.06 28.68
N ALA A 44 5.64 63.53 29.10
CA ALA A 44 6.92 62.86 28.86
C ALA A 44 7.01 61.51 29.53
N ASP A 45 6.48 61.32 30.75
CA ASP A 45 6.47 59.99 31.42
C ASP A 45 5.52 59.02 30.77
N TRP A 46 4.36 59.49 30.29
CA TRP A 46 3.47 58.67 29.49
C TRP A 46 4.06 58.27 28.13
N GLN A 47 4.76 59.19 27.45
CA GLN A 47 5.44 58.88 26.21
C GLN A 47 6.56 57.85 26.42
N ALA A 48 7.37 58.03 27.46
CA ALA A 48 8.47 57.10 27.78
C ALA A 48 7.97 55.68 28.17
N MET A 49 6.77 55.57 28.72
CA MET A 49 6.18 54.29 29.08
C MET A 49 5.49 53.59 27.87
N LEU A 50 4.95 54.37 26.94
CA LEU A 50 4.24 53.84 25.76
C LEU A 50 5.19 53.60 24.56
N GLU A 51 6.34 54.29 24.47
CA GLU A 51 7.30 54.07 23.36
C GLU A 51 7.77 52.61 23.23
N PRO A 52 8.17 51.90 24.31
CA PRO A 52 8.60 50.49 24.17
C PRO A 52 7.44 49.56 23.74
N GLU A 53 6.22 49.75 24.24
CA GLU A 53 5.05 48.95 23.83
C GLU A 53 4.68 49.23 22.36
N MET A 54 4.74 50.49 21.94
CA MET A 54 4.52 50.86 20.53
C MET A 54 5.56 50.23 19.61
N LEU A 55 6.82 50.18 20.02
CA LEU A 55 7.91 49.58 19.24
C LEU A 55 7.70 48.03 19.14
N GLU A 56 7.31 47.41 20.25
CA GLU A 56 7.03 45.95 20.27
C GLU A 56 5.83 45.61 19.39
N ILE A 57 4.77 46.38 19.45
CA ILE A 57 3.58 46.20 18.57
C ILE A 57 3.96 46.42 17.12
N GLN A 58 4.79 47.44 16.82
CA GLN A 58 5.22 47.74 15.46
C GLN A 58 6.07 46.59 14.89
N GLN A 59 6.99 46.02 15.67
CA GLN A 59 7.76 44.85 15.28
C GLN A 59 6.85 43.59 15.07
N ALA A 60 5.89 43.37 15.95
CA ALA A 60 4.95 42.31 15.79
C ALA A 60 4.06 42.44 14.52
N VAL A 61 3.65 43.67 14.19
CA VAL A 61 2.91 43.97 12.96
C VAL A 61 3.75 43.65 11.73
N GLU A 62 5.02 44.10 11.70
CA GLU A 62 5.93 43.81 10.58
C GLU A 62 6.16 42.29 10.40
N GLU A 63 6.32 41.56 11.51
CA GLU A 63 6.46 40.10 11.49
C GLU A 63 5.21 39.44 10.94
N TYR A 64 4.03 39.82 11.41
CA TYR A 64 2.76 39.31 10.90
C TYR A 64 2.49 39.67 9.43
N GLU A 65 2.89 40.87 9.00
CA GLU A 65 2.79 41.24 7.59
C GLU A 65 3.69 40.37 6.70
N SER A 66 4.93 40.13 7.16
CA SER A 66 5.88 39.24 6.48
C SER A 66 5.34 37.80 6.40
N GLU A 67 4.80 37.27 7.52
CA GLU A 67 4.21 35.94 7.56
C GLU A 67 2.98 35.83 6.64
N ASN A 68 2.13 36.87 6.62
CA ASN A 68 0.99 36.93 5.74
C ASN A 68 1.39 36.90 4.25
N GLU A 69 2.45 37.62 3.87
CA GLU A 69 2.95 37.59 2.51
C GLU A 69 3.52 36.21 2.13
N MET A 70 4.26 35.56 3.02
CA MET A 70 4.71 34.18 2.80
C MET A 70 3.54 33.20 2.67
N LEU A 71 2.53 33.33 3.52
CA LEU A 71 1.33 32.49 3.45
C LEU A 71 0.55 32.70 2.14
N LYS A 72 0.41 33.92 1.67
CA LYS A 72 -0.20 34.25 0.38
C LYS A 72 0.56 33.59 -0.79
N GLN A 73 1.89 33.68 -0.78
CA GLN A 73 2.72 33.04 -1.79
C GLN A 73 2.54 31.50 -1.76
N ARG A 74 2.51 30.91 -0.56
CA ARG A 74 2.30 29.48 -0.39
C ARG A 74 0.92 29.01 -0.86
N ILE A 75 -0.11 29.79 -0.57
CA ILE A 75 -1.48 29.53 -1.06
C ILE A 75 -1.51 29.59 -2.58
N THR A 76 -0.83 30.55 -3.19
CA THR A 76 -0.78 30.68 -4.65
C THR A 76 -0.06 29.49 -5.29
N ALA A 77 1.08 29.09 -4.75
CA ALA A 77 1.82 27.92 -5.22
C ALA A 77 1.03 26.60 -5.06
N LEU A 78 0.32 26.44 -3.93
CA LEU A 78 -0.54 25.28 -3.70
C LEU A 78 -1.72 25.22 -4.66
N ARG A 79 -2.32 26.36 -4.96
CA ARG A 79 -3.43 26.45 -5.96
C ARG A 79 -2.97 26.06 -7.36
N GLU A 80 -1.77 26.49 -7.76
CA GLU A 80 -1.22 26.11 -9.06
C GLU A 80 -0.90 24.60 -9.10
N SER A 81 -0.27 24.05 -8.07
CA SER A 81 -0.01 22.61 -7.96
C SER A 81 -1.32 21.77 -7.96
N LEU A 82 -2.37 22.27 -7.30
CA LEU A 82 -3.69 21.63 -7.32
C LEU A 82 -4.24 21.60 -8.73
N ARG A 83 -4.19 22.73 -9.45
CA ARG A 83 -4.67 22.85 -10.83
C ARG A 83 -3.94 21.91 -11.79
N GLU A 84 -2.61 21.82 -11.66
CA GLU A 84 -1.79 20.87 -12.43
C GLU A 84 -2.20 19.42 -12.14
N SER A 85 -2.39 19.09 -10.86
CA SER A 85 -2.83 17.77 -10.43
C SER A 85 -4.23 17.42 -10.96
N GLU A 86 -5.16 18.37 -10.94
CA GLU A 86 -6.52 18.20 -11.50
C GLU A 86 -6.47 17.96 -13.01
N GLN A 87 -5.65 18.70 -13.75
CA GLN A 87 -5.44 18.51 -15.17
C GLN A 87 -4.83 17.13 -15.49
N ALA A 88 -3.82 16.74 -14.73
CA ALA A 88 -3.20 15.41 -14.87
C ALA A 88 -4.19 14.28 -14.57
N ASN A 89 -5.03 14.44 -13.54
CA ASN A 89 -6.07 13.47 -13.20
C ASN A 89 -7.16 13.40 -14.29
N ALA A 90 -7.59 14.53 -14.83
CA ALA A 90 -8.55 14.55 -15.93
C ALA A 90 -8.00 13.83 -17.18
N GLN A 91 -6.72 14.04 -17.48
CA GLN A 91 -6.06 13.37 -18.60
C GLN A 91 -5.92 11.86 -18.36
N ARG A 92 -5.56 11.46 -17.12
CA ARG A 92 -5.50 10.07 -16.70
C ARG A 92 -6.85 9.37 -16.81
N ASN A 93 -7.92 10.03 -16.37
CA ASN A 93 -9.29 9.50 -16.45
C ASN A 93 -9.74 9.29 -17.89
N ARG A 94 -9.40 10.21 -18.82
CA ARG A 94 -9.67 10.02 -20.25
C ARG A 94 -8.95 8.78 -20.79
N ARG A 95 -7.66 8.61 -20.49
CA ARG A 95 -6.89 7.42 -20.89
C ARG A 95 -7.48 6.13 -20.31
N LEU A 96 -7.89 6.15 -19.05
CA LEU A 96 -8.55 4.98 -18.42
C LEU A 96 -9.85 4.62 -19.14
N THR A 97 -10.68 5.62 -19.49
CA THR A 97 -11.93 5.38 -20.22
C THR A 97 -11.67 4.79 -21.61
N GLU A 98 -10.63 5.26 -22.30
CA GLU A 98 -10.22 4.71 -23.61
C GLU A 98 -9.70 3.27 -23.47
N GLN A 99 -8.89 3.01 -22.46
CA GLN A 99 -8.39 1.66 -22.19
C GLN A 99 -9.51 0.69 -21.82
N GLN A 100 -10.49 1.14 -21.02
CA GLN A 100 -11.67 0.34 -20.68
C GLN A 100 -12.51 0.00 -21.92
N LYS A 101 -12.70 0.94 -22.85
CA LYS A 101 -13.38 0.67 -24.11
C LYS A 101 -12.66 -0.38 -24.94
N LYS A 102 -11.32 -0.23 -25.09
CA LYS A 102 -10.49 -1.24 -25.79
C LYS A 102 -10.57 -2.61 -25.13
N LEU A 103 -10.57 -2.65 -23.80
CA LEU A 103 -10.65 -3.90 -23.05
C LEU A 103 -11.99 -4.60 -23.26
N ILE A 104 -13.10 -3.86 -23.32
CA ILE A 104 -14.43 -4.41 -23.64
C ILE A 104 -14.45 -4.96 -25.06
N GLU A 105 -13.87 -4.22 -26.02
CA GLU A 105 -13.79 -4.68 -27.40
C GLU A 105 -12.97 -5.96 -27.54
N LEU A 106 -11.79 -6.02 -26.94
CA LEU A 106 -10.94 -7.20 -26.91
C LEU A 106 -11.61 -8.40 -26.22
N LYS A 107 -12.31 -8.18 -25.10
CA LYS A 107 -13.10 -9.24 -24.46
C LYS A 107 -14.21 -9.79 -25.37
N THR A 108 -14.83 -8.92 -26.14
CA THR A 108 -15.87 -9.33 -27.10
C THR A 108 -15.27 -10.13 -28.26
N GLN A 109 -14.08 -9.75 -28.73
CA GLN A 109 -13.35 -10.50 -29.75
C GLN A 109 -12.91 -11.86 -29.21
N LEU A 110 -12.37 -11.90 -28.00
CA LEU A 110 -11.95 -13.15 -27.35
C LEU A 110 -13.14 -14.11 -27.19
N ALA A 111 -14.28 -13.62 -26.71
CA ALA A 111 -15.48 -14.45 -26.58
C ALA A 111 -15.95 -15.03 -27.90
N ARG A 112 -15.78 -14.29 -29.02
CA ARG A 112 -16.08 -14.80 -30.37
C ARG A 112 -15.10 -15.89 -30.81
N GLU A 113 -13.83 -15.71 -30.55
CA GLU A 113 -12.78 -16.69 -30.88
C GLU A 113 -12.91 -17.96 -30.00
N GLU A 114 -13.23 -17.80 -28.71
CA GLU A 114 -13.54 -18.94 -27.83
C GLU A 114 -14.78 -19.72 -28.29
N ALA A 115 -15.82 -19.04 -28.77
CA ALA A 115 -17.01 -19.70 -29.33
C ALA A 115 -16.64 -20.51 -30.58
N LYS A 116 -15.81 -19.94 -31.48
CA LYS A 116 -15.30 -20.69 -32.65
C LYS A 116 -14.42 -21.87 -32.24
N SER A 117 -13.55 -21.69 -31.23
CA SER A 117 -12.72 -22.77 -30.71
C SER A 117 -13.52 -23.91 -30.11
N ARG A 118 -14.61 -23.59 -29.36
CA ARG A 118 -15.53 -24.60 -28.83
C ARG A 118 -16.28 -25.33 -29.95
N GLU A 119 -16.62 -24.68 -31.02
CA GLU A 119 -17.24 -25.28 -32.18
C GLU A 119 -16.25 -26.22 -32.92
N LEU A 120 -15.00 -25.79 -33.06
CA LEU A 120 -13.90 -26.62 -33.57
C LEU A 120 -13.65 -27.84 -32.66
N SER A 121 -13.61 -27.65 -31.33
CA SER A 121 -13.39 -28.74 -30.37
C SER A 121 -14.57 -29.76 -30.36
N LYS A 122 -15.81 -29.29 -30.58
CA LYS A 122 -16.96 -30.19 -30.79
C LYS A 122 -16.86 -30.99 -32.08
N LEU A 123 -16.35 -30.37 -33.13
CA LEU A 123 -16.07 -31.05 -34.39
C LEU A 123 -14.92 -32.05 -34.24
N THR A 124 -13.86 -31.69 -33.52
CA THR A 124 -12.73 -32.59 -33.23
C THR A 124 -13.16 -33.73 -32.31
N ALA A 125 -13.98 -33.48 -31.28
CA ALA A 125 -14.52 -34.53 -30.40
C ALA A 125 -15.46 -35.48 -31.14
N ARG A 126 -16.13 -35.06 -32.20
CA ARG A 126 -16.88 -35.97 -33.10
C ARG A 126 -15.96 -36.86 -33.95
N VAL A 127 -14.71 -36.41 -34.20
CA VAL A 127 -13.69 -37.17 -34.93
C VAL A 127 -12.92 -38.11 -33.99
N THR A 128 -12.79 -37.78 -32.68
CA THR A 128 -11.99 -38.55 -31.71
C THR A 128 -12.80 -39.48 -30.78
N ASN A 129 -14.02 -39.82 -31.08
CA ASN A 129 -14.76 -40.86 -30.34
C ASN A 129 -14.17 -42.28 -30.47
N LEU A 130 -12.90 -42.39 -30.75
CA LEU A 130 -12.13 -43.64 -30.85
C LEU A 130 -10.74 -43.51 -30.19
N SER A 131 -10.61 -43.02 -28.95
CA SER A 131 -9.42 -43.31 -28.17
C SER A 131 -9.56 -42.94 -26.69
N GLU A 132 -8.96 -43.77 -25.87
CA GLU A 132 -9.04 -43.94 -24.42
C GLU A 132 -8.65 -42.73 -23.52
N PRO A 133 -8.90 -42.78 -22.19
CA PRO A 133 -8.83 -41.64 -21.29
C PRO A 133 -7.38 -41.14 -21.07
N VAL A 134 -7.14 -39.89 -21.39
CA VAL A 134 -5.86 -39.20 -21.15
C VAL A 134 -5.84 -38.70 -19.71
N GLU A 135 -4.90 -39.24 -18.94
CA GLU A 135 -4.45 -38.67 -17.66
C GLU A 135 -4.07 -37.19 -17.84
N THR A 136 -4.62 -36.34 -17.01
CA THR A 136 -4.31 -34.89 -16.98
C THR A 136 -2.84 -34.66 -16.56
N LYS A 137 -1.92 -34.79 -17.48
CA LYS A 137 -0.57 -34.24 -17.33
C LYS A 137 -0.71 -32.72 -17.45
N LEU A 138 -0.23 -32.01 -16.44
CA LEU A 138 0.05 -30.57 -16.58
C LEU A 138 1.01 -30.41 -17.77
N ASP A 139 0.45 -30.03 -18.91
CA ASP A 139 1.25 -29.88 -20.14
C ASP A 139 2.04 -28.57 -20.05
N THR A 140 3.29 -28.68 -19.61
CA THR A 140 4.27 -27.58 -19.61
C THR A 140 4.85 -27.34 -21.01
N LYS A 141 4.37 -28.07 -22.04
CA LYS A 141 4.77 -27.87 -23.42
C LYS A 141 4.19 -26.54 -23.93
N GLY A 142 5.06 -25.60 -24.18
CA GLY A 142 4.72 -24.27 -24.71
C GLY A 142 4.87 -23.12 -23.73
N LEU A 143 5.24 -23.36 -22.47
CA LEU A 143 5.56 -22.28 -21.53
C LEU A 143 7.02 -21.86 -21.68
N ASN A 144 7.25 -20.56 -21.87
CA ASN A 144 8.59 -19.99 -21.98
C ASN A 144 9.16 -19.64 -20.61
N PHE A 145 10.07 -20.45 -20.10
CA PHE A 145 10.81 -20.18 -18.87
C PHE A 145 12.11 -19.40 -19.09
N GLY A 146 12.32 -18.81 -20.27
CA GLY A 146 13.54 -18.08 -20.61
C GLY A 146 13.89 -16.97 -19.61
N ALA A 147 12.88 -16.28 -19.07
CA ALA A 147 13.07 -15.27 -18.02
C ALA A 147 13.65 -15.86 -16.71
N LEU A 148 13.45 -17.15 -16.44
CA LEU A 148 13.98 -17.86 -15.29
C LEU A 148 15.32 -18.55 -15.57
N SER A 149 15.82 -18.54 -16.80
CA SER A 149 17.07 -19.21 -17.18
C SER A 149 18.29 -18.73 -16.39
N GLY A 150 18.23 -17.51 -15.84
CA GLY A 150 19.23 -17.00 -14.93
C GLY A 150 19.24 -17.66 -13.55
N LEU A 151 18.18 -18.41 -13.16
CA LEU A 151 18.05 -19.12 -11.90
C LEU A 151 18.46 -20.58 -12.13
N GLN A 152 19.74 -20.86 -12.17
CA GLN A 152 20.25 -22.22 -12.28
C GLN A 152 20.45 -22.81 -10.88
N PHE A 153 19.81 -23.94 -10.62
CA PHE A 153 19.95 -24.72 -9.37
C PHE A 153 20.84 -25.95 -9.53
N SER A 154 21.37 -26.16 -10.75
CA SER A 154 22.30 -27.26 -11.01
C SER A 154 23.56 -27.12 -10.16
N GLY A 155 23.97 -28.20 -9.52
CA GLY A 155 25.12 -28.23 -8.63
C GLY A 155 24.83 -27.81 -7.18
N GLU A 156 23.72 -27.18 -6.88
CA GLU A 156 23.38 -26.76 -5.51
C GLU A 156 22.93 -27.96 -4.65
N GLU A 157 23.52 -28.09 -3.45
CA GLU A 157 23.28 -29.26 -2.62
C GLU A 157 22.00 -29.22 -1.78
N ARG A 158 21.53 -28.00 -1.43
CA ARG A 158 20.40 -27.79 -0.51
C ARG A 158 19.61 -26.56 -0.92
N VAL A 159 18.54 -26.79 -1.66
CA VAL A 159 17.68 -25.72 -2.19
C VAL A 159 16.33 -25.75 -1.48
N VAL A 160 15.89 -24.59 -1.04
CA VAL A 160 14.51 -24.39 -0.56
C VAL A 160 13.68 -23.71 -1.63
N ILE A 161 12.56 -24.30 -1.98
CA ILE A 161 11.51 -23.66 -2.80
C ILE A 161 10.44 -23.20 -1.81
N LEU A 162 10.30 -21.88 -1.65
CA LEU A 162 9.38 -21.23 -0.73
C LEU A 162 8.29 -20.54 -1.54
N LEU A 163 7.12 -21.13 -1.57
CA LEU A 163 5.99 -20.69 -2.38
C LEU A 163 4.96 -19.98 -1.54
N ASP A 164 4.70 -18.72 -1.86
CA ASP A 164 3.55 -17.99 -1.32
C ASP A 164 2.24 -18.59 -1.86
N ASN A 165 1.36 -18.99 -0.96
CA ASN A 165 0.01 -19.44 -1.28
C ASN A 165 -1.06 -18.59 -0.57
N SER A 166 -0.77 -17.32 -0.36
CA SER A 166 -1.74 -16.33 0.10
C SER A 166 -2.80 -16.03 -0.97
N ALA A 167 -3.90 -15.42 -0.55
CA ALA A 167 -5.04 -15.15 -1.44
C ALA A 167 -4.68 -14.27 -2.65
N SER A 168 -3.67 -13.41 -2.55
CA SER A 168 -3.21 -12.56 -3.66
C SER A 168 -2.63 -13.34 -4.83
N MET A 169 -2.15 -14.57 -4.60
CA MET A 169 -1.61 -15.45 -5.64
C MET A 169 -2.67 -15.96 -6.63
N ILE A 170 -3.96 -15.68 -6.39
CA ILE A 170 -5.07 -16.10 -7.28
C ILE A 170 -5.10 -15.23 -8.54
N ASP A 171 -5.03 -13.91 -8.38
CA ASP A 171 -5.13 -12.96 -9.50
C ASP A 171 -4.28 -11.71 -9.26
N TRP A 172 -4.07 -10.91 -10.30
CA TRP A 172 -3.33 -9.64 -10.21
C TRP A 172 -4.18 -8.52 -9.60
N SER A 173 -5.50 -8.57 -9.77
CA SER A 173 -6.46 -7.57 -9.31
C SER A 173 -7.16 -8.02 -8.04
N LEU A 174 -7.26 -7.13 -7.05
CA LEU A 174 -7.96 -7.40 -5.80
C LEU A 174 -9.44 -7.74 -6.01
N VAL A 175 -10.10 -7.14 -7.01
CA VAL A 175 -11.49 -7.41 -7.33
C VAL A 175 -11.65 -8.83 -7.86
N GLU A 176 -10.77 -9.26 -8.77
CA GLU A 176 -10.81 -10.60 -9.34
C GLU A 176 -10.44 -11.69 -8.32
N ILE A 177 -9.54 -11.38 -7.37
CA ILE A 177 -9.25 -12.29 -6.23
C ILE A 177 -10.53 -12.61 -5.47
N VAL A 178 -11.29 -11.57 -5.07
CA VAL A 178 -12.55 -11.75 -4.33
C VAL A 178 -13.59 -12.50 -5.16
N ARG A 179 -13.73 -12.16 -6.44
CA ARG A 179 -14.65 -12.82 -7.36
C ARG A 179 -14.32 -14.30 -7.54
N THR A 180 -13.05 -14.61 -7.76
CA THR A 180 -12.58 -15.98 -7.98
C THR A 180 -12.72 -16.83 -6.71
N GLN A 181 -12.44 -16.25 -5.53
CA GLN A 181 -12.71 -16.93 -4.25
C GLN A 181 -14.20 -17.21 -4.05
N ALA A 182 -15.08 -16.26 -4.42
CA ALA A 182 -16.54 -16.46 -4.35
C ALA A 182 -17.05 -17.55 -5.30
N ALA A 183 -16.35 -17.80 -6.41
CA ALA A 183 -16.63 -18.90 -7.33
C ALA A 183 -16.22 -20.29 -6.78
N GLY A 184 -15.58 -20.32 -5.60
CA GLY A 184 -15.22 -21.53 -4.90
C GLY A 184 -13.96 -22.22 -5.44
N LYS A 185 -13.78 -23.48 -5.03
CA LYS A 185 -12.57 -24.26 -5.30
C LYS A 185 -12.22 -24.35 -6.79
N ALA A 186 -13.18 -24.64 -7.64
CA ALA A 186 -12.97 -24.78 -9.09
C ALA A 186 -12.51 -23.43 -9.72
N GLY A 187 -13.05 -22.30 -9.25
CA GLY A 187 -12.64 -20.98 -9.70
C GLY A 187 -11.17 -20.71 -9.37
N VAL A 188 -10.76 -21.00 -8.15
CA VAL A 188 -9.37 -20.79 -7.71
C VAL A 188 -8.39 -21.72 -8.43
N GLU A 189 -8.75 -23.00 -8.62
CA GLU A 189 -7.94 -23.97 -9.37
C GLU A 189 -7.72 -23.57 -10.84
N SER A 190 -8.72 -22.96 -11.45
CA SER A 190 -8.66 -22.48 -12.84
C SER A 190 -8.07 -21.08 -13.00
N ALA A 191 -7.77 -20.39 -11.91
CA ALA A 191 -7.23 -19.03 -11.95
C ALA A 191 -5.89 -18.99 -12.67
N PHE A 192 -5.78 -18.13 -13.69
CA PHE A 192 -4.61 -18.09 -14.59
C PHE A 192 -3.31 -17.80 -13.85
N LYS A 193 -3.28 -16.79 -12.99
CA LYS A 193 -2.09 -16.45 -12.19
C LYS A 193 -1.68 -17.63 -11.30
N TRP A 194 -2.63 -18.29 -10.65
CA TRP A 194 -2.32 -19.45 -9.82
C TRP A 194 -1.75 -20.61 -10.63
N GLN A 195 -2.22 -20.83 -11.85
CA GLN A 195 -1.64 -21.82 -12.76
C GLN A 195 -0.19 -21.45 -13.14
N GLN A 196 0.08 -20.18 -13.42
CA GLN A 196 1.44 -19.71 -13.67
C GLN A 196 2.35 -19.95 -12.45
N VAL A 197 1.88 -19.63 -11.25
CA VAL A 197 2.61 -19.87 -9.99
C VAL A 197 2.98 -21.34 -9.84
N ARG A 198 2.01 -22.22 -10.06
CA ARG A 198 2.23 -23.69 -10.03
C ARG A 198 3.25 -24.14 -11.07
N SER A 199 3.21 -23.56 -12.24
CA SER A 199 4.16 -23.86 -13.32
C SER A 199 5.58 -23.42 -12.97
N VAL A 200 5.76 -22.23 -12.37
CA VAL A 200 7.05 -21.77 -11.86
C VAL A 200 7.59 -22.69 -10.76
N ALA A 201 6.75 -23.04 -9.79
CA ALA A 201 7.15 -23.94 -8.73
C ALA A 201 7.51 -25.35 -9.25
N ASN A 202 6.77 -25.84 -10.22
CA ASN A 202 7.07 -27.12 -10.88
C ASN A 202 8.37 -27.04 -11.69
N TRP A 203 8.57 -25.96 -12.43
CA TRP A 203 9.83 -25.71 -13.13
C TRP A 203 11.03 -25.70 -12.17
N ALA A 204 10.93 -24.94 -11.09
CA ALA A 204 11.98 -24.88 -10.07
C ALA A 204 12.34 -26.26 -9.52
N TYR A 205 11.30 -27.05 -9.22
CA TYR A 205 11.51 -28.42 -8.74
C TYR A 205 12.15 -29.32 -9.81
N THR A 206 11.71 -29.25 -11.06
CA THR A 206 12.26 -30.09 -12.14
C THR A 206 13.70 -29.72 -12.50
N SER A 207 14.09 -28.46 -12.26
CA SER A 207 15.45 -27.95 -12.45
C SER A 207 16.45 -28.46 -11.40
N LEU A 208 15.99 -29.06 -10.31
CA LEU A 208 16.86 -29.66 -9.32
C LEU A 208 17.43 -31.00 -9.83
N GLU A 209 18.66 -31.28 -9.53
CA GLU A 209 19.30 -32.55 -9.87
C GLU A 209 18.83 -33.69 -8.97
N THR A 210 18.69 -34.89 -9.52
CA THR A 210 18.41 -36.12 -8.76
C THR A 210 19.47 -36.37 -7.73
N GLY A 211 19.09 -36.84 -6.53
CA GLY A 211 19.98 -37.11 -5.40
C GLY A 211 20.31 -35.87 -4.56
N LYS A 212 19.99 -34.66 -5.00
CA LYS A 212 20.20 -33.43 -4.22
C LYS A 212 19.12 -33.25 -3.16
N ARG A 213 19.49 -32.56 -2.08
CA ARG A 213 18.58 -32.24 -0.99
C ARG A 213 17.76 -31.00 -1.36
N TYR A 214 16.48 -31.06 -1.14
CA TYR A 214 15.59 -29.93 -1.31
C TYR A 214 14.56 -29.84 -0.17
N LYS A 215 13.90 -28.71 -0.07
CA LYS A 215 12.71 -28.57 0.75
C LYS A 215 11.71 -27.70 0.00
N PHE A 216 10.52 -28.24 -0.18
CA PHE A 216 9.42 -27.49 -0.73
C PHE A 216 8.49 -27.06 0.41
N LEU A 217 8.32 -25.76 0.60
CA LEU A 217 7.45 -25.16 1.61
C LEU A 217 6.44 -24.23 0.93
N THR A 218 5.21 -24.30 1.37
CA THR A 218 4.20 -23.28 1.04
C THR A 218 3.88 -22.45 2.26
N PHE A 219 3.63 -21.16 2.07
CA PHE A 219 3.31 -20.28 3.18
C PHE A 219 2.23 -19.27 2.83
N ALA A 220 1.36 -19.02 3.79
CA ALA A 220 0.42 -17.92 3.86
C ALA A 220 0.48 -17.36 5.30
N GLU A 221 -0.57 -17.49 6.09
CA GLU A 221 -0.51 -17.21 7.54
C GLU A 221 0.23 -18.33 8.31
N ARG A 222 0.30 -19.52 7.74
CA ARG A 222 0.99 -20.72 8.25
C ARG A 222 1.90 -21.30 7.19
N VAL A 223 2.83 -22.13 7.59
CA VAL A 223 3.81 -22.79 6.71
C VAL A 223 3.50 -24.27 6.65
N PHE A 224 3.53 -24.83 5.45
CA PHE A 224 3.26 -26.25 5.22
C PHE A 224 4.39 -26.90 4.41
N ASP A 225 4.69 -28.14 4.73
CA ASP A 225 5.64 -28.95 3.97
C ASP A 225 4.97 -29.57 2.71
N ALA A 226 5.79 -30.31 1.95
CA ALA A 226 5.38 -31.05 0.77
C ALA A 226 4.23 -32.01 0.97
N ASN A 227 4.00 -32.48 2.14
CA ASN A 227 2.95 -33.44 2.47
C ASN A 227 1.68 -32.75 3.02
N GLY A 228 1.64 -31.41 3.04
CA GLY A 228 0.55 -30.62 3.63
C GLY A 228 0.57 -30.62 5.16
N ARG A 229 1.68 -30.97 5.79
CA ARG A 229 1.83 -30.91 7.25
C ARG A 229 2.27 -29.51 7.65
N GLU A 230 1.66 -28.94 8.68
CA GLU A 230 2.06 -27.65 9.21
C GLU A 230 3.47 -27.75 9.83
N VAL A 231 4.34 -26.84 9.40
CA VAL A 231 5.71 -26.73 9.88
C VAL A 231 5.73 -25.73 11.05
N ILE A 232 6.11 -26.22 12.21
CA ILE A 232 6.25 -25.41 13.42
C ILE A 232 7.72 -25.04 13.58
N ALA A 233 8.02 -23.75 13.67
CA ALA A 233 9.38 -23.21 13.73
C ALA A 233 10.22 -23.66 14.97
N SER A 234 9.63 -24.39 15.90
CA SER A 234 10.33 -24.94 17.07
C SER A 234 10.89 -26.36 16.89
N LYS A 235 10.68 -26.99 15.72
CA LYS A 235 11.14 -28.36 15.44
C LYS A 235 12.08 -28.36 14.25
N GLU A 236 13.12 -29.20 14.32
CA GLU A 236 13.96 -29.46 13.15
C GLU A 236 13.15 -30.02 12.00
N ILE A 237 13.41 -29.48 10.81
CA ILE A 237 12.74 -29.89 9.59
C ILE A 237 13.71 -30.75 8.79
N PRO A 238 13.41 -32.04 8.51
CA PRO A 238 14.26 -32.87 7.70
C PRO A 238 14.29 -32.43 6.25
N TRP A 239 15.43 -32.59 5.61
CA TRP A 239 15.60 -32.44 4.18
C TRP A 239 14.96 -33.60 3.42
N ASP A 240 14.31 -33.27 2.30
CA ASP A 240 13.89 -34.25 1.33
C ASP A 240 15.02 -34.46 0.30
N VAL A 241 15.07 -35.64 -0.31
CA VAL A 241 16.02 -35.98 -1.38
C VAL A 241 15.24 -36.15 -2.66
N LYS A 242 15.65 -35.48 -3.74
CA LYS A 242 14.99 -35.59 -5.02
C LYS A 242 15.19 -36.98 -5.61
N ALA A 243 14.11 -37.74 -5.76
CA ALA A 243 14.09 -39.00 -6.45
C ALA A 243 13.93 -38.82 -7.96
N GLU A 244 14.27 -39.85 -8.73
CA GLU A 244 14.16 -39.83 -10.18
C GLU A 244 12.68 -39.81 -10.65
N ASP A 245 11.81 -40.51 -9.95
CA ASP A 245 10.35 -40.54 -10.20
C ASP A 245 9.53 -40.03 -9.02
N ASP A 246 9.56 -38.74 -8.82
CA ASP A 246 8.86 -38.08 -7.69
C ASP A 246 7.65 -37.25 -8.14
N SER A 247 7.11 -37.58 -9.32
CA SER A 247 6.04 -36.80 -9.95
C SER A 247 4.74 -36.74 -9.14
N LYS A 248 4.45 -37.76 -8.32
CA LYS A 248 3.22 -37.83 -7.51
C LYS A 248 3.25 -37.04 -6.21
N SER A 249 4.40 -36.94 -5.54
CA SER A 249 4.53 -36.16 -4.30
C SER A 249 4.61 -34.65 -4.58
N ARG A 250 5.13 -34.26 -5.71
CA ARG A 250 5.23 -32.87 -6.18
C ARG A 250 3.91 -32.13 -6.24
N LEU A 251 2.90 -32.81 -6.78
CA LEU A 251 1.61 -32.21 -7.08
C LEU A 251 0.71 -32.03 -5.85
N LYS A 252 0.99 -32.76 -4.78
CA LYS A 252 0.18 -32.68 -3.56
C LYS A 252 0.19 -31.30 -2.93
N ASN A 253 1.34 -30.64 -2.91
CA ASN A 253 1.48 -29.30 -2.33
C ASN A 253 0.91 -28.22 -3.22
N LEU A 254 1.06 -28.38 -4.52
CA LEU A 254 0.48 -27.48 -5.49
C LEU A 254 -1.05 -27.59 -5.54
N SER A 255 -1.65 -28.57 -4.83
CA SER A 255 -3.09 -28.68 -4.64
C SER A 255 -3.63 -27.89 -3.45
N ILE A 256 -2.75 -27.31 -2.60
CA ILE A 256 -3.16 -26.39 -1.54
C ILE A 256 -3.61 -25.10 -2.22
N LEU A 257 -4.88 -24.75 -2.03
CA LEU A 257 -5.43 -23.55 -2.65
C LEU A 257 -4.96 -22.29 -1.92
N PRO A 258 -4.69 -21.20 -2.67
CA PRO A 258 -4.35 -19.92 -2.09
C PRO A 258 -5.44 -19.41 -1.17
N ASN A 259 -5.04 -19.03 0.05
CA ASN A 259 -5.95 -18.48 1.04
C ASN A 259 -5.20 -17.66 2.10
N GLY A 260 -5.91 -16.71 2.74
CA GLY A 260 -5.38 -15.93 3.86
C GLY A 260 -4.38 -14.85 3.47
N GLY A 261 -3.67 -14.34 4.45
CA GLY A 261 -2.64 -13.33 4.29
C GLY A 261 -1.24 -13.91 4.21
N THR A 262 -0.24 -13.05 3.98
CA THR A 262 1.16 -13.43 3.77
C THR A 262 1.99 -13.13 5.02
N ASN A 263 2.58 -14.17 5.65
CA ASN A 263 3.50 -14.05 6.78
C ASN A 263 4.91 -14.52 6.39
N LEU A 264 5.67 -13.64 5.76
CA LEU A 264 7.03 -13.94 5.29
C LEU A 264 7.99 -14.24 6.43
N LYS A 265 7.87 -13.56 7.58
CA LYS A 265 8.73 -13.80 8.74
C LYS A 265 8.64 -15.24 9.22
N LYS A 266 7.41 -15.74 9.40
CA LYS A 266 7.18 -17.12 9.82
C LYS A 266 7.74 -18.14 8.82
N ALA A 267 7.65 -17.84 7.52
CA ALA A 267 8.22 -18.65 6.47
C ALA A 267 9.75 -18.71 6.55
N LEU A 268 10.42 -17.57 6.75
CA LEU A 268 11.88 -17.50 6.92
C LEU A 268 12.34 -18.17 8.22
N GLU A 269 11.57 -18.04 9.30
CA GLU A 269 11.82 -18.74 10.56
C GLU A 269 11.76 -20.25 10.36
N ALA A 270 10.75 -20.77 9.65
CA ALA A 270 10.67 -22.19 9.32
C ALA A 270 11.88 -22.65 8.50
N VAL A 271 12.28 -21.90 7.47
CA VAL A 271 13.48 -22.21 6.67
C VAL A 271 14.74 -22.23 7.53
N SER A 272 14.82 -21.37 8.55
CA SER A 272 15.96 -21.31 9.46
C SER A 272 16.14 -22.54 10.35
N GLN A 273 15.12 -23.39 10.49
CA GLN A 273 15.16 -24.64 11.26
C GLN A 273 15.73 -25.84 10.48
N LEU A 274 16.00 -25.65 9.19
CA LEU A 274 16.63 -26.69 8.38
C LEU A 274 18.09 -26.89 8.79
N VAL A 275 18.46 -28.14 9.09
CA VAL A 275 19.83 -28.52 9.48
C VAL A 275 20.35 -29.61 8.53
N PRO A 276 21.49 -29.37 7.89
CA PRO A 276 22.27 -28.13 7.80
C PRO A 276 21.50 -27.04 7.03
N LYS A 277 21.91 -25.77 7.19
CA LYS A 277 21.23 -24.64 6.58
C LYS A 277 21.17 -24.72 5.05
N PRO A 278 20.17 -24.12 4.39
CA PRO A 278 20.09 -24.10 2.93
C PRO A 278 21.31 -23.41 2.30
N LYS A 279 21.63 -23.80 1.10
CA LYS A 279 22.61 -23.11 0.25
C LYS A 279 21.97 -22.05 -0.63
N ARG A 280 20.68 -22.21 -0.92
CA ARG A 280 19.89 -21.25 -1.74
C ARG A 280 18.42 -21.35 -1.39
N ILE A 281 17.73 -20.23 -1.47
CA ILE A 281 16.28 -20.13 -1.31
C ILE A 281 15.72 -19.52 -2.57
N LEU A 282 14.70 -20.14 -3.17
CA LEU A 282 13.85 -19.55 -4.18
C LEU A 282 12.52 -19.14 -3.54
N LEU A 283 12.29 -17.86 -3.43
CA LEU A 283 11.04 -17.28 -2.95
C LEU A 283 10.15 -16.91 -4.14
N ILE A 284 8.96 -17.46 -4.21
CA ILE A 284 7.94 -17.13 -5.21
C ILE A 284 6.79 -16.45 -4.49
N THR A 285 6.55 -15.18 -4.78
CA THR A 285 5.55 -14.33 -4.12
C THR A 285 5.05 -13.23 -5.06
N ASP A 286 4.05 -12.46 -4.67
CA ASP A 286 3.49 -11.39 -5.51
C ASP A 286 3.40 -10.02 -4.82
N GLY A 287 3.59 -9.97 -3.52
CA GLY A 287 3.43 -8.71 -2.80
C GLY A 287 4.09 -8.69 -1.43
N LEU A 288 4.02 -7.52 -0.77
CA LEU A 288 4.55 -7.37 0.58
C LEU A 288 3.70 -8.16 1.59
N PRO A 289 4.34 -8.73 2.62
CA PRO A 289 3.63 -9.43 3.69
C PRO A 289 2.67 -8.48 4.42
N ASN A 290 1.57 -9.03 4.87
CA ASN A 290 0.52 -8.31 5.59
C ASN A 290 0.18 -8.94 6.96
N LYS A 291 0.91 -9.97 7.36
CA LYS A 291 0.76 -10.68 8.63
C LYS A 291 2.10 -10.82 9.34
N ILE A 292 2.07 -10.67 10.67
CA ILE A 292 3.19 -10.91 11.56
C ILE A 292 2.64 -11.28 12.94
N GLU A 293 3.35 -12.15 13.66
CA GLU A 293 2.97 -12.63 15.01
C GLU A 293 3.75 -11.91 16.13
N GLU A 294 4.31 -10.74 15.88
CA GLU A 294 5.05 -9.99 16.90
C GLU A 294 4.15 -9.33 17.93
N ARG A 295 4.58 -9.41 19.19
CA ARG A 295 4.02 -8.61 20.29
C ARG A 295 4.70 -7.25 20.29
N GLY A 296 4.10 -6.28 19.61
CA GLY A 296 4.64 -4.91 19.57
C GLY A 296 3.94 -4.05 18.54
N VAL A 297 4.15 -2.74 18.65
CA VAL A 297 3.67 -1.77 17.68
C VAL A 297 4.78 -1.57 16.65
N LEU A 298 4.55 -2.06 15.43
CA LEU A 298 5.43 -1.75 14.31
C LEU A 298 5.13 -0.33 13.79
N PRO A 299 6.16 0.43 13.37
CA PRO A 299 5.97 1.74 12.77
C PRO A 299 4.97 1.69 11.60
N GLY A 300 3.99 2.60 11.60
CA GLY A 300 2.96 2.67 10.56
C GLY A 300 1.87 1.59 10.65
N CYS A 301 1.91 0.71 11.65
CA CYS A 301 0.86 -0.28 11.91
C CYS A 301 -0.06 0.19 13.04
N PRO A 302 -1.35 0.44 12.78
CA PRO A 302 -2.30 0.71 13.84
C PRO A 302 -2.58 -0.58 14.61
N PHE A 303 -2.41 -0.52 15.91
CA PHE A 303 -2.78 -1.51 16.93
C PHE A 303 -3.08 -2.96 16.54
N SER A 304 -2.39 -3.90 17.23
CA SER A 304 -2.72 -5.33 17.36
C SER A 304 -3.47 -5.96 16.18
N SER A 305 -2.73 -6.61 15.34
CA SER A 305 -3.04 -7.18 14.02
C SER A 305 -4.27 -8.11 13.91
N ALA A 306 -4.92 -8.48 14.99
CA ALA A 306 -6.00 -9.48 14.95
C ALA A 306 -7.35 -8.95 14.40
N LYS A 307 -7.55 -7.64 14.30
CA LYS A 307 -8.84 -7.04 13.90
C LYS A 307 -8.77 -6.12 12.67
N VAL A 308 -7.61 -5.79 12.15
CA VAL A 308 -7.49 -4.87 11.00
C VAL A 308 -7.57 -5.65 9.70
N ARG A 309 -8.67 -5.49 8.97
CA ARG A 309 -8.88 -6.14 7.65
C ARG A 309 -8.04 -5.53 6.53
N MET A 310 -7.63 -4.27 6.67
CA MET A 310 -6.80 -3.57 5.68
C MET A 310 -5.52 -3.05 6.34
N VAL A 311 -4.38 -3.43 5.79
CA VAL A 311 -3.06 -3.04 6.26
C VAL A 311 -2.50 -2.01 5.29
N SER A 312 -2.09 -0.82 5.80
CA SER A 312 -1.52 0.24 4.96
C SER A 312 -0.20 -0.18 4.31
N GLY A 313 0.18 0.48 3.22
CA GLY A 313 1.47 0.23 2.56
C GLY A 313 2.66 0.47 3.48
N ASP A 314 2.58 1.44 4.41
CA ASP A 314 3.63 1.70 5.39
C ASP A 314 3.75 0.56 6.40
N CYS A 315 2.63 0.07 6.91
CA CYS A 315 2.61 -1.09 7.79
C CYS A 315 3.14 -2.35 7.10
N ARG A 316 2.74 -2.63 5.85
CA ARG A 316 3.26 -3.77 5.07
C ARG A 316 4.77 -3.65 4.86
N THR A 317 5.28 -2.44 4.64
CA THR A 317 6.72 -2.18 4.55
C THR A 317 7.42 -2.52 5.88
N SER A 318 6.87 -2.07 7.02
CA SER A 318 7.43 -2.38 8.34
C SER A 318 7.40 -3.87 8.67
N ILE A 319 6.34 -4.59 8.29
CA ILE A 319 6.26 -6.05 8.41
C ILE A 319 7.34 -6.73 7.58
N ALA A 320 7.55 -6.28 6.34
CA ALA A 320 8.58 -6.82 5.48
C ALA A 320 9.99 -6.57 6.04
N LEU A 321 10.25 -5.37 6.56
CA LEU A 321 11.53 -5.05 7.21
C LEU A 321 11.77 -5.90 8.46
N ALA A 322 10.77 -6.12 9.30
CA ALA A 322 10.87 -7.03 10.45
C ALA A 322 11.17 -8.49 10.04
N SER A 323 10.80 -8.88 8.81
CA SER A 323 11.18 -10.18 8.25
C SER A 323 12.66 -10.24 7.86
N LEU A 324 13.29 -9.09 7.53
CA LEU A 324 14.73 -8.98 7.24
C LEU A 324 15.61 -9.24 8.48
N ASP A 325 15.12 -8.92 9.67
CA ASP A 325 15.86 -9.21 10.91
C ASP A 325 16.07 -10.72 11.05
N THR A 326 15.04 -11.51 10.80
CA THR A 326 15.17 -12.99 10.77
C THR A 326 16.17 -13.47 9.72
N LEU A 327 16.20 -12.83 8.57
CA LEU A 327 17.12 -13.16 7.49
C LEU A 327 18.56 -12.84 7.89
N SER A 328 18.82 -11.67 8.43
CA SER A 328 20.17 -11.23 8.82
C SER A 328 20.73 -12.07 9.99
N GLU A 329 19.87 -12.45 10.94
CA GLU A 329 20.29 -13.20 12.12
C GLU A 329 20.44 -14.71 11.85
N LYS A 330 19.47 -15.31 11.16
CA LYS A 330 19.35 -16.78 11.07
C LYS A 330 19.76 -17.37 9.73
N LEU A 331 19.64 -16.59 8.65
CA LEU A 331 19.90 -17.00 7.26
C LEU A 331 20.99 -16.15 6.59
N ALA A 332 21.86 -15.53 7.38
CA ALA A 332 22.97 -14.74 6.85
C ALA A 332 23.78 -15.51 5.80
N ARG A 333 24.07 -14.86 4.68
CA ARG A 333 24.83 -15.41 3.54
C ARG A 333 24.14 -16.54 2.76
N VAL A 334 22.84 -16.79 2.98
CA VAL A 334 22.09 -17.69 2.12
C VAL A 334 21.46 -16.86 0.99
N PRO A 335 21.84 -17.08 -0.27
CA PRO A 335 21.24 -16.37 -1.40
C PRO A 335 19.74 -16.62 -1.49
N ILE A 336 18.97 -15.54 -1.62
CA ILE A 336 17.52 -15.59 -1.82
C ILE A 336 17.22 -15.05 -3.20
N ASP A 337 16.89 -15.92 -4.12
CA ASP A 337 16.32 -15.56 -5.40
C ASP A 337 14.83 -15.33 -5.24
N VAL A 338 14.32 -14.23 -5.78
CA VAL A 338 12.91 -13.87 -5.68
C VAL A 338 12.29 -13.83 -7.07
N VAL A 339 11.22 -14.56 -7.25
CA VAL A 339 10.29 -14.39 -8.38
C VAL A 339 9.09 -13.62 -7.84
N LEU A 340 9.05 -12.34 -8.17
CA LEU A 340 8.00 -11.42 -7.74
C LEU A 340 6.98 -11.25 -8.86
N LEU A 341 5.83 -11.88 -8.71
CA LEU A 341 4.72 -11.80 -9.64
C LEU A 341 3.98 -10.46 -9.50
N PRO A 342 3.34 -9.97 -10.58
CA PRO A 342 2.59 -8.72 -10.51
C PRO A 342 1.41 -8.80 -9.53
N LEU A 343 1.20 -7.71 -8.77
CA LEU A 343 0.02 -7.50 -7.94
C LEU A 343 -0.37 -6.02 -7.98
N GLU A 344 -1.64 -5.75 -8.24
CA GLU A 344 -2.18 -4.40 -8.21
C GLU A 344 -2.12 -3.81 -6.79
N GLY A 345 -1.71 -2.54 -6.71
CA GLY A 345 -1.73 -1.79 -5.45
C GLY A 345 -0.53 -2.00 -4.53
N ASP A 346 0.52 -2.70 -4.97
CA ASP A 346 1.73 -2.90 -4.17
C ASP A 346 3.04 -2.39 -4.84
N PRO A 347 3.16 -1.09 -5.10
CA PRO A 347 4.31 -0.54 -5.81
C PRO A 347 5.63 -0.63 -5.03
N ARG A 348 5.57 -0.87 -3.72
CA ARG A 348 6.76 -0.97 -2.85
C ARG A 348 7.39 -2.36 -2.84
N ALA A 349 6.67 -3.38 -3.30
CA ALA A 349 7.14 -4.76 -3.28
C ALA A 349 8.47 -4.92 -4.02
N VAL A 350 8.59 -4.38 -5.23
CA VAL A 350 9.82 -4.45 -6.04
C VAL A 350 11.03 -3.91 -5.26
N ARG A 351 10.89 -2.75 -4.62
CA ARG A 351 11.98 -2.14 -3.85
C ARG A 351 12.42 -3.01 -2.67
N ILE A 352 11.47 -3.55 -1.92
CA ILE A 352 11.77 -4.38 -0.74
C ILE A 352 12.39 -5.71 -1.14
N TYR A 353 11.84 -6.38 -2.15
CA TYR A 353 12.40 -7.65 -2.61
C TYR A 353 13.74 -7.49 -3.36
N SER A 354 13.97 -6.35 -4.02
CA SER A 354 15.29 -6.01 -4.54
C SER A 354 16.33 -5.85 -3.41
N MET A 355 15.92 -5.27 -2.29
CA MET A 355 16.79 -5.17 -1.12
C MET A 355 17.06 -6.53 -0.50
N ILE A 356 16.04 -7.40 -0.35
CA ILE A 356 16.19 -8.77 0.17
C ILE A 356 17.18 -9.57 -0.67
N SER A 357 16.98 -9.61 -1.99
CA SER A 357 17.87 -10.33 -2.90
C SER A 357 19.28 -9.73 -2.91
N GLY A 358 19.41 -8.39 -2.91
CA GLY A 358 20.71 -7.73 -2.89
C GLY A 358 21.52 -8.02 -1.64
N ILE A 359 20.92 -7.94 -0.44
CA ILE A 359 21.57 -8.24 0.84
C ILE A 359 22.00 -9.72 0.93
N SER A 360 21.19 -10.61 0.38
CA SER A 360 21.45 -12.06 0.41
C SER A 360 22.35 -12.54 -0.74
N SER A 361 22.75 -11.67 -1.67
CA SER A 361 23.46 -12.03 -2.92
C SER A 361 22.64 -12.95 -3.83
N GLY A 362 21.33 -12.85 -3.78
CA GLY A 362 20.39 -13.49 -4.67
C GLY A 362 20.00 -12.59 -5.84
N ARG A 363 18.98 -12.98 -6.58
CA ARG A 363 18.45 -12.27 -7.76
C ARG A 363 16.98 -11.96 -7.59
N LEU A 364 16.52 -10.85 -8.17
CA LEU A 364 15.11 -10.52 -8.29
C LEU A 364 14.69 -10.65 -9.75
N ILE A 365 13.64 -11.40 -9.99
CA ILE A 365 12.97 -11.50 -11.30
C ILE A 365 11.53 -11.03 -11.12
N THR A 366 11.14 -10.08 -11.95
CA THR A 366 9.80 -9.49 -11.97
C THR A 366 9.18 -9.73 -13.36
N PRO A 367 8.58 -10.90 -13.58
CA PRO A 367 7.98 -11.20 -14.88
C PRO A 367 6.73 -10.34 -15.14
N SER A 368 6.43 -10.09 -16.41
CA SER A 368 5.15 -9.51 -16.80
C SER A 368 4.01 -10.51 -16.59
N SER A 369 2.76 -10.04 -16.63
CA SER A 369 1.59 -10.90 -16.42
C SER A 369 1.42 -11.99 -17.48
N ASP A 370 2.00 -11.81 -18.66
CA ASP A 370 1.90 -12.69 -19.83
C ASP A 370 3.20 -13.44 -20.19
N TRP A 371 4.24 -13.32 -19.37
CA TRP A 371 5.59 -13.80 -19.66
C TRP A 371 5.72 -15.30 -19.94
N LEU A 372 4.83 -16.12 -19.42
CA LEU A 372 4.78 -17.56 -19.73
C LEU A 372 4.13 -17.88 -21.08
N LEU A 373 3.42 -16.92 -21.67
CA LEU A 373 2.69 -17.07 -22.92
C LEU A 373 3.45 -16.52 -24.13
N THR A 374 4.53 -15.76 -23.90
CA THR A 374 5.38 -15.23 -24.97
C THR A 374 6.36 -16.29 -25.43
N PRO A 375 6.43 -16.60 -26.74
CA PRO A 375 7.34 -17.58 -27.31
C PRO A 375 8.80 -17.21 -27.16
#